data_ea604564fa6d4d5f0ec93db715e9bade
#
_entry.id   ea604564fa6d4d5f0ec93db715e9bade
#
_cell.length_a   1.000
_cell.length_b   1.000
_cell.length_c   1.000
_cell.angle_alpha   90.00
_cell.angle_beta   90.00
_cell.angle_gamma   90.00
#
_symmetry.space_group_name_H-M   'P 1'
#
loop_
_entity.id
_entity.type
_entity.pdbx_description
1 polymer ?
#
loop_
_entity_poly.entity_id
_entity_poly.type
_entity_poly.pdbx_seq_one_letter_code
_entity_poly.pdbx_strand_id
1 'polypeptide(L)'
;MNIYNLEIHKQCGLYSLPEDGSIKIMDRKEETEVLFLEEKLTYSKLLFVLEGKVKLKINKLEVQVVGPGNVALVPCNSYLIASVEPGSYLLMVNFTEKEPFCSRYSLVNLMHDADSVEDSSRRVGVSLPINERIKTFVDSVVACMDDGISNSVYFNIKKQELFLLMLSYYDKNDLAEFFYP
;
A
#
# COMPACT_ATOMS: atom_id res chain seq x y z
N MET A 1 -2.54 -30.31 -17.79
CA MET A 1 -1.93 -30.18 -16.45
C MET A 1 -2.12 -28.75 -16.01
N ASN A 2 -2.96 -28.50 -15.02
CA ASN A 2 -3.25 -27.12 -14.58
C ASN A 2 -2.07 -26.67 -13.71
N ILE A 3 -1.19 -25.82 -14.23
CA ILE A 3 0.00 -25.30 -13.52
C ILE A 3 -0.38 -24.43 -12.31
N TYR A 4 -1.66 -24.12 -12.13
CA TYR A 4 -2.22 -23.35 -11.02
C TYR A 4 -2.85 -24.22 -9.94
N ASN A 5 -2.50 -25.53 -9.87
CA ASN A 5 -3.00 -26.35 -8.79
C ASN A 5 -2.36 -25.90 -7.46
N LEU A 6 -3.13 -25.13 -6.69
CA LEU A 6 -2.73 -24.49 -5.42
C LEU A 6 -2.12 -25.48 -4.42
N GLU A 7 -2.59 -26.72 -4.42
CA GLU A 7 -2.14 -27.77 -3.50
C GLU A 7 -0.69 -28.21 -3.74
N ILE A 8 -0.26 -28.26 -4.99
CA ILE A 8 1.13 -28.62 -5.35
C ILE A 8 2.09 -27.49 -4.95
N HIS A 9 1.63 -26.26 -5.00
CA HIS A 9 2.47 -25.11 -4.71
C HIS A 9 2.53 -24.75 -3.23
N LYS A 10 1.57 -25.15 -2.40
CA LYS A 10 1.62 -24.97 -0.94
C LYS A 10 2.85 -25.61 -0.28
N GLN A 11 3.45 -26.61 -0.91
CA GLN A 11 4.68 -27.28 -0.44
C GLN A 11 5.96 -26.61 -0.96
N CYS A 12 5.85 -25.66 -1.89
CA CYS A 12 6.98 -24.91 -2.40
C CYS A 12 7.29 -23.77 -1.41
N GLY A 13 8.52 -23.68 -0.89
CA GLY A 13 8.94 -22.61 0.04
C GLY A 13 8.80 -21.18 -0.50
N LEU A 14 8.44 -21.02 -1.80
CA LEU A 14 8.10 -19.75 -2.42
C LEU A 14 6.67 -19.27 -2.07
N TYR A 15 5.86 -20.09 -1.38
CA TYR A 15 4.47 -19.78 -1.00
C TYR A 15 4.33 -19.14 0.38
N SER A 16 5.35 -19.18 1.21
CA SER A 16 5.35 -18.42 2.46
C SER A 16 5.60 -16.96 2.14
N LEU A 17 4.51 -16.19 2.03
CA LEU A 17 4.61 -14.73 2.05
C LEU A 17 5.20 -14.33 3.40
N PRO A 18 6.36 -13.66 3.46
CA PRO A 18 6.74 -12.97 4.68
C PRO A 18 5.59 -12.03 5.03
N GLU A 19 5.11 -12.05 6.27
CA GLU A 19 4.03 -11.16 6.71
C GLU A 19 4.33 -9.68 6.38
N ASP A 20 5.59 -9.35 6.26
CA ASP A 20 6.16 -8.01 6.12
C ASP A 20 6.16 -7.44 4.70
N GLY A 21 5.84 -8.20 3.67
CA GLY A 21 5.96 -7.77 2.28
C GLY A 21 4.80 -8.15 1.38
N SER A 22 3.62 -8.38 1.93
CA SER A 22 2.47 -8.89 1.19
C SER A 22 1.56 -7.80 0.64
N ILE A 23 0.84 -8.15 -0.44
CA ILE A 23 -0.38 -7.46 -0.85
C ILE A 23 -1.54 -8.21 -0.21
N LYS A 24 -2.47 -7.49 0.42
CA LYS A 24 -3.64 -8.05 1.11
C LYS A 24 -4.89 -7.27 0.78
N ILE A 25 -6.01 -7.96 0.70
CA ILE A 25 -7.34 -7.33 0.65
C ILE A 25 -7.93 -7.35 2.06
N MET A 26 -8.55 -6.24 2.45
CA MET A 26 -9.45 -6.16 3.59
C MET A 26 -10.85 -5.90 3.05
N ASP A 27 -11.67 -6.93 3.06
CA ASP A 27 -13.07 -6.86 2.65
C ASP A 27 -13.96 -6.79 3.90
N ARG A 28 -14.74 -5.71 4.00
CA ARG A 28 -15.69 -5.47 5.08
C ARG A 28 -17.07 -5.10 4.55
N LYS A 29 -17.37 -5.51 3.31
CA LYS A 29 -18.65 -5.16 2.64
C LYS A 29 -19.88 -5.70 3.38
N GLU A 30 -19.76 -6.89 3.95
CA GLU A 30 -20.84 -7.57 4.71
C GLU A 30 -20.82 -7.24 6.21
N GLU A 31 -19.83 -6.49 6.69
CA GLU A 31 -19.66 -6.17 8.10
C GLU A 31 -20.58 -5.01 8.53
N THR A 32 -21.00 -5.03 9.78
CA THR A 32 -21.91 -4.02 10.37
C THR A 32 -21.24 -3.16 11.43
N GLU A 33 -20.08 -3.59 11.94
CA GLU A 33 -19.37 -2.90 13.01
C GLU A 33 -18.08 -2.25 12.50
N VAL A 34 -17.66 -1.18 13.14
CA VAL A 34 -16.38 -0.52 12.87
C VAL A 34 -15.24 -1.40 13.37
N LEU A 35 -14.26 -1.66 12.52
CA LEU A 35 -13.03 -2.33 12.92
C LEU A 35 -12.04 -1.30 13.46
N PHE A 36 -11.56 -1.51 14.68
CA PHE A 36 -10.47 -0.74 15.26
C PHE A 36 -9.17 -1.53 15.20
N LEU A 37 -8.12 -0.89 14.69
CA LEU A 37 -6.76 -1.43 14.60
C LEU A 37 -5.82 -0.52 15.38
N GLU A 38 -4.94 -1.13 16.15
CA GLU A 38 -3.91 -0.43 16.91
C GLU A 38 -2.63 -1.26 16.81
N GLU A 39 -1.63 -0.75 16.07
CA GLU A 39 -0.41 -1.50 15.81
C GLU A 39 0.81 -0.59 15.68
N LYS A 40 1.98 -1.10 16.08
CA LYS A 40 3.27 -0.51 15.73
C LYS A 40 3.78 -1.19 14.48
N LEU A 41 3.93 -0.42 13.40
CA LEU A 41 4.35 -0.97 12.12
C LEU A 41 5.85 -1.22 12.07
N THR A 42 6.23 -2.37 11.53
CA THR A 42 7.63 -2.74 11.22
C THR A 42 7.96 -2.56 9.74
N TYR A 43 6.95 -2.22 8.92
CA TYR A 43 7.04 -1.97 7.48
C TYR A 43 6.12 -0.79 7.11
N SER A 44 6.40 -0.16 5.99
CA SER A 44 5.51 0.85 5.42
C SER A 44 4.31 0.20 4.74
N LYS A 45 3.17 0.88 4.76
CA LYS A 45 1.90 0.35 4.23
C LYS A 45 1.24 1.38 3.32
N LEU A 46 0.94 1.01 2.09
CA LEU A 46 0.02 1.75 1.23
C LEU A 46 -1.39 1.20 1.41
N LEU A 47 -2.34 2.08 1.67
CA LEU A 47 -3.76 1.77 1.86
C LEU A 47 -4.54 2.37 0.70
N PHE A 48 -4.91 1.56 -0.29
CA PHE A 48 -5.82 1.95 -1.37
C PHE A 48 -7.25 1.76 -0.89
N VAL A 49 -8.00 2.86 -0.76
CA VAL A 49 -9.41 2.83 -0.38
C VAL A 49 -10.23 2.71 -1.65
N LEU A 50 -10.80 1.54 -1.90
CA LEU A 50 -11.59 1.25 -3.09
C LEU A 50 -13.07 1.57 -2.85
N GLU A 51 -13.57 1.19 -1.67
CA GLU A 51 -14.91 1.50 -1.19
C GLU A 51 -14.88 1.85 0.30
N GLY A 52 -15.88 2.58 0.80
CA GLY A 52 -16.02 2.94 2.21
C GLY A 52 -15.05 4.03 2.67
N LYS A 53 -14.66 4.00 3.94
CA LYS A 53 -13.79 5.02 4.56
C LYS A 53 -12.90 4.41 5.63
N VAL A 54 -11.71 5.00 5.76
CA VAL A 54 -10.76 4.71 6.83
C VAL A 54 -10.36 5.99 7.53
N LYS A 55 -10.36 5.98 8.86
CA LYS A 55 -9.78 7.05 9.68
C LYS A 55 -8.43 6.56 10.18
N LEU A 56 -7.40 7.33 9.95
CA LEU A 56 -6.02 7.02 10.30
C LEU A 56 -5.49 8.07 11.27
N LYS A 57 -4.92 7.62 12.38
CA LYS A 57 -4.11 8.45 13.28
C LYS A 57 -2.72 7.82 13.35
N ILE A 58 -1.74 8.54 12.82
CA ILE A 58 -0.36 8.10 12.73
C ILE A 58 0.45 8.86 13.78
N ASN A 59 1.03 8.16 14.73
CA ASN A 59 1.75 8.75 15.86
C ASN A 59 0.89 9.76 16.64
N LYS A 60 1.37 10.99 16.78
CA LYS A 60 0.69 12.10 17.48
C LYS A 60 -0.05 13.06 16.54
N LEU A 61 -0.12 12.72 15.25
CA LEU A 61 -0.75 13.58 14.25
C LEU A 61 -2.26 13.60 14.37
N GLU A 62 -2.88 14.57 13.71
CA GLU A 62 -4.33 14.64 13.62
C GLU A 62 -4.93 13.44 12.86
N VAL A 63 -6.18 13.13 13.16
CA VAL A 63 -6.90 12.06 12.49
C VAL A 63 -7.19 12.47 11.05
N GLN A 64 -6.76 11.62 10.12
CA GLN A 64 -7.05 11.79 8.69
C GLN A 64 -8.16 10.84 8.26
N VAL A 65 -9.04 11.31 7.41
CA VAL A 65 -10.09 10.51 6.80
C VAL A 65 -9.74 10.27 5.35
N VAL A 66 -9.56 9.01 4.99
CA VAL A 66 -9.26 8.58 3.61
C VAL A 66 -10.51 7.92 3.04
N GLY A 67 -11.02 8.50 1.97
CA GLY A 67 -12.19 8.00 1.24
C GLY A 67 -11.85 7.25 -0.03
N PRO A 68 -12.87 6.75 -0.76
CA PRO A 68 -12.69 5.99 -1.99
C PRO A 68 -11.89 6.76 -3.05
N GLY A 69 -11.12 6.05 -3.86
CA GLY A 69 -10.32 6.63 -4.91
C GLY A 69 -9.05 7.34 -4.42
N ASN A 70 -8.64 7.07 -3.16
CA ASN A 70 -7.41 7.61 -2.60
C ASN A 70 -6.50 6.51 -2.08
N VAL A 71 -5.20 6.75 -2.10
CA VAL A 71 -4.18 5.94 -1.45
C VAL A 71 -3.52 6.73 -0.34
N ALA A 72 -3.39 6.13 0.84
CA ALA A 72 -2.66 6.71 1.96
C ALA A 72 -1.39 5.92 2.27
N LEU A 73 -0.35 6.61 2.73
CA LEU A 73 0.88 6.01 3.23
C LEU A 73 0.86 6.00 4.76
N VAL A 74 1.17 4.84 5.33
CA VAL A 74 1.53 4.70 6.74
C VAL A 74 2.99 4.27 6.81
N PRO A 75 3.91 5.12 7.28
CA PRO A 75 5.33 4.84 7.30
C PRO A 75 5.71 3.71 8.27
N CYS A 76 6.82 3.03 8.01
CA CYS A 76 7.41 2.11 8.96
C CYS A 76 7.79 2.82 10.28
N ASN A 77 7.93 2.06 11.36
CA ASN A 77 8.20 2.56 12.72
C ASN A 77 7.12 3.50 13.28
N SER A 78 6.00 3.68 12.58
CA SER A 78 4.86 4.45 13.08
C SER A 78 3.97 3.63 14.00
N TYR A 79 3.33 4.33 14.92
CA TYR A 79 2.20 3.81 15.70
C TYR A 79 0.90 4.21 15.01
N LEU A 80 0.18 3.22 14.52
CA LEU A 80 -1.06 3.41 13.79
C LEU A 80 -2.26 3.11 14.68
N ILE A 81 -3.19 4.05 14.75
CA ILE A 81 -4.56 3.81 15.19
C ILE A 81 -5.45 4.02 13.97
N ALA A 82 -6.15 2.99 13.55
CA ALA A 82 -7.07 3.06 12.42
C ALA A 82 -8.47 2.62 12.81
N SER A 83 -9.48 3.25 12.22
CA SER A 83 -10.84 2.75 12.23
C SER A 83 -11.35 2.58 10.81
N VAL A 84 -11.78 1.37 10.49
CA VAL A 84 -12.30 1.00 9.17
C VAL A 84 -13.81 0.88 9.29
N GLU A 85 -14.53 1.70 8.52
CA GLU A 85 -16.00 1.71 8.54
C GLU A 85 -16.57 0.44 7.88
N PRO A 86 -17.78 -0.01 8.27
CA PRO A 86 -18.53 -1.04 7.55
C PRO A 86 -18.68 -0.68 6.07
N GLY A 87 -18.78 -1.69 5.21
CA GLY A 87 -18.87 -1.49 3.76
C GLY A 87 -17.54 -1.08 3.10
N SER A 88 -16.43 -1.09 3.83
CA SER A 88 -15.12 -0.72 3.27
C SER A 88 -14.47 -1.89 2.54
N TYR A 89 -13.79 -1.56 1.42
CA TYR A 89 -12.98 -2.48 0.62
C TYR A 89 -11.63 -1.85 0.33
N LEU A 90 -10.58 -2.47 0.85
CA LEU A 90 -9.23 -1.91 0.84
C LEU A 90 -8.24 -2.88 0.21
N LEU A 91 -7.31 -2.37 -0.61
CA LEU A 91 -6.11 -3.08 -0.98
C LEU A 91 -4.94 -2.50 -0.16
N MET A 92 -4.23 -3.37 0.55
CA MET A 92 -3.07 -3.01 1.36
C MET A 92 -1.81 -3.55 0.73
N VAL A 93 -0.80 -2.70 0.56
CA VAL A 93 0.51 -3.08 0.03
C VAL A 93 1.57 -2.77 1.08
N ASN A 94 2.16 -3.81 1.65
CA ASN A 94 3.24 -3.67 2.61
C ASN A 94 4.59 -3.69 1.90
N PHE A 95 5.52 -2.83 2.31
CA PHE A 95 6.87 -2.75 1.74
C PHE A 95 7.88 -2.25 2.76
N THR A 96 9.14 -2.51 2.49
CA THR A 96 10.26 -2.02 3.31
C THR A 96 11.03 -0.94 2.57
N GLU A 97 11.70 -0.04 3.27
CA GLU A 97 12.52 1.02 2.68
C GLU A 97 13.67 0.48 1.82
N LYS A 98 14.06 -0.78 2.06
CA LYS A 98 15.14 -1.46 1.36
C LYS A 98 14.70 -2.10 0.04
N GLU A 99 13.39 -2.15 -0.24
CA GLU A 99 12.92 -2.70 -1.52
C GLU A 99 13.32 -1.74 -2.65
N PRO A 100 14.15 -2.18 -3.61
CA PRO A 100 14.51 -1.33 -4.73
C PRO A 100 13.33 -1.21 -5.69
N PHE A 101 12.92 0.01 -6.02
CA PHE A 101 11.91 0.26 -7.07
C PHE A 101 12.48 -0.05 -8.46
N CYS A 102 13.74 0.29 -8.68
CA CYS A 102 14.57 -0.14 -9.81
C CYS A 102 16.04 -0.02 -9.41
N SER A 103 16.96 -0.46 -10.29
CA SER A 103 18.41 -0.41 -10.03
C SER A 103 18.98 1.00 -9.75
N ARG A 104 18.24 2.07 -10.05
CA ARG A 104 18.65 3.47 -9.90
C ARG A 104 17.78 4.27 -8.94
N TYR A 105 16.57 3.80 -8.62
CA TYR A 105 15.64 4.51 -7.76
C TYR A 105 15.23 3.62 -6.59
N SER A 106 15.58 4.04 -5.41
CA SER A 106 15.04 3.54 -4.16
C SER A 106 14.20 4.65 -3.51
N LEU A 107 13.37 4.32 -2.54
CA LEU A 107 12.71 5.33 -1.70
C LEU A 107 13.71 6.31 -1.11
N VAL A 108 14.89 5.80 -0.70
CA VAL A 108 15.99 6.63 -0.15
C VAL A 108 16.43 7.70 -1.15
N ASN A 109 16.51 7.37 -2.45
CA ASN A 109 16.93 8.35 -3.46
C ASN A 109 15.84 9.40 -3.73
N LEU A 110 14.55 9.02 -3.69
CA LEU A 110 13.44 9.97 -3.75
C LEU A 110 13.43 10.91 -2.55
N MET A 111 13.76 10.39 -1.35
CA MET A 111 13.86 11.18 -0.13
C MET A 111 15.02 12.20 -0.20
N HIS A 112 16.19 11.80 -0.71
CA HIS A 112 17.31 12.72 -0.93
C HIS A 112 17.00 13.84 -1.92
N ASP A 113 16.24 13.54 -2.97
CA ASP A 113 15.80 14.55 -3.92
C ASP A 113 14.80 15.53 -3.30
N ALA A 114 13.99 15.07 -2.32
CA ALA A 114 13.04 15.90 -1.58
C ALA A 114 13.70 16.84 -0.56
N ASP A 115 14.84 16.46 0.03
CA ASP A 115 15.60 17.31 0.95
C ASP A 115 16.13 18.60 0.29
N SER A 116 16.13 18.67 -1.03
CA SER A 116 16.50 19.87 -1.79
C SER A 116 15.37 20.92 -1.91
N VAL A 117 14.16 20.62 -1.45
CA VAL A 117 13.01 21.53 -1.46
C VAL A 117 12.87 22.17 -0.08
N GLU A 118 13.34 23.40 0.04
CA GLU A 118 13.32 24.22 1.28
C GLU A 118 11.91 24.74 1.66
N ASP A 119 10.85 23.95 1.61
CA ASP A 119 9.55 24.43 2.07
C ASP A 119 9.06 23.67 3.31
N SER A 120 9.03 24.41 4.42
CA SER A 120 8.81 23.92 5.78
C SER A 120 7.35 23.60 6.15
N SER A 121 6.46 23.46 5.19
CA SER A 121 5.07 23.04 5.43
C SER A 121 4.86 21.53 5.17
N ARG A 122 5.70 20.69 5.75
CA ARG A 122 5.61 19.23 5.61
C ARG A 122 4.26 18.74 6.15
N ARG A 123 3.38 18.35 5.26
CA ARG A 123 2.11 17.71 5.60
C ARG A 123 2.32 16.20 5.70
N VAL A 124 2.65 15.73 6.89
CA VAL A 124 2.68 14.29 7.17
C VAL A 124 1.29 13.71 6.97
N GLY A 125 1.19 12.63 6.19
CA GLY A 125 -0.04 11.89 6.00
C GLY A 125 -0.90 12.35 4.82
N VAL A 126 -0.27 12.86 3.77
CA VAL A 126 -1.00 13.20 2.52
C VAL A 126 -1.49 11.92 1.86
N SER A 127 -2.77 11.87 1.55
CA SER A 127 -3.31 10.85 0.65
C SER A 127 -3.21 11.37 -0.78
N LEU A 128 -2.88 10.49 -1.73
CA LEU A 128 -2.90 10.80 -3.15
C LEU A 128 -4.17 10.27 -3.80
N PRO A 129 -4.74 10.98 -4.79
CA PRO A 129 -5.83 10.45 -5.60
C PRO A 129 -5.32 9.29 -6.47
N ILE A 130 -6.09 8.22 -6.56
CA ILE A 130 -5.80 7.09 -7.45
C ILE A 130 -6.13 7.51 -8.88
N ASN A 131 -5.09 7.66 -9.74
CA ASN A 131 -5.30 7.95 -11.15
C ASN A 131 -5.71 6.69 -11.93
N GLU A 132 -6.19 6.86 -13.18
CA GLU A 132 -6.70 5.76 -14.01
C GLU A 132 -5.68 4.62 -14.23
N ARG A 133 -4.38 4.92 -14.29
CA ARG A 133 -3.35 3.89 -14.47
C ARG A 133 -3.15 3.06 -13.23
N ILE A 134 -3.09 3.72 -12.09
CA ILE A 134 -3.02 3.05 -10.79
C ILE A 134 -4.31 2.28 -10.52
N LYS A 135 -5.47 2.82 -10.89
CA LYS A 135 -6.75 2.12 -10.77
C LYS A 135 -6.74 0.82 -11.59
N THR A 136 -6.35 0.87 -12.85
CA THR A 136 -6.25 -0.32 -13.71
C THR A 136 -5.31 -1.38 -13.11
N PHE A 137 -4.20 -0.95 -12.55
CA PHE A 137 -3.27 -1.83 -11.85
C PHE A 137 -3.94 -2.49 -10.63
N VAL A 138 -4.58 -1.71 -9.77
CA VAL A 138 -5.28 -2.19 -8.56
C VAL A 138 -6.37 -3.19 -8.93
N ASP A 139 -7.21 -2.87 -9.90
CA ASP A 139 -8.28 -3.74 -10.40
C ASP A 139 -7.70 -5.08 -10.90
N SER A 140 -6.57 -5.05 -11.61
CA SER A 140 -5.86 -6.26 -12.07
C SER A 140 -5.33 -7.11 -10.91
N VAL A 141 -4.78 -6.49 -9.88
CA VAL A 141 -4.27 -7.22 -8.71
C VAL A 141 -5.41 -7.86 -7.94
N VAL A 142 -6.50 -7.12 -7.71
CA VAL A 142 -7.70 -7.63 -7.04
C VAL A 142 -8.27 -8.83 -7.79
N ALA A 143 -8.45 -8.73 -9.10
CA ALA A 143 -8.96 -9.83 -9.93
C ALA A 143 -8.08 -11.09 -9.82
N CYS A 144 -6.75 -10.92 -9.84
CA CYS A 144 -5.82 -12.04 -9.66
C CYS A 144 -5.92 -12.70 -8.27
N MET A 145 -6.17 -11.90 -7.23
CA MET A 145 -6.38 -12.43 -5.86
C MET A 145 -7.71 -13.17 -5.75
N ASP A 146 -8.78 -12.66 -6.38
CA ASP A 146 -10.08 -13.31 -6.44
C ASP A 146 -10.01 -14.64 -7.22
N ASP A 147 -9.16 -14.72 -8.25
CA ASP A 147 -8.84 -15.97 -8.97
C ASP A 147 -7.98 -16.94 -8.15
N GLY A 148 -7.60 -16.58 -6.91
CA GLY A 148 -6.84 -17.41 -5.99
C GLY A 148 -5.33 -17.39 -6.18
N ILE A 149 -4.78 -16.42 -6.93
CA ILE A 149 -3.33 -16.24 -7.04
C ILE A 149 -2.77 -15.76 -5.70
N SER A 150 -1.86 -16.55 -5.11
CA SER A 150 -1.24 -16.28 -3.80
C SER A 150 0.28 -16.40 -3.83
N ASN A 151 0.90 -16.36 -5.01
CA ASN A 151 2.34 -16.55 -5.19
C ASN A 151 3.13 -15.30 -4.78
N SER A 152 4.10 -15.45 -3.86
CA SER A 152 4.93 -14.35 -3.36
C SER A 152 5.77 -13.68 -4.46
N VAL A 153 6.27 -14.44 -5.44
CA VAL A 153 7.04 -13.90 -6.55
C VAL A 153 6.17 -13.00 -7.42
N TYR A 154 4.91 -13.42 -7.67
CA TYR A 154 3.94 -12.60 -8.40
C TYR A 154 3.71 -11.27 -7.68
N PHE A 155 3.42 -11.30 -6.38
CA PHE A 155 3.16 -10.07 -5.63
C PHE A 155 4.39 -9.17 -5.48
N ASN A 156 5.60 -9.72 -5.43
CA ASN A 156 6.81 -8.91 -5.45
C ASN A 156 7.00 -8.19 -6.81
N ILE A 157 6.72 -8.88 -7.93
CA ILE A 157 6.72 -8.24 -9.24
C ILE A 157 5.64 -7.15 -9.32
N LYS A 158 4.44 -7.42 -8.80
CA LYS A 158 3.35 -6.44 -8.75
C LYS A 158 3.68 -5.22 -7.89
N LYS A 159 4.38 -5.37 -6.78
CA LYS A 159 4.87 -4.23 -6.01
C LYS A 159 5.85 -3.37 -6.81
N GLN A 160 6.81 -3.98 -7.48
CA GLN A 160 7.76 -3.26 -8.34
C GLN A 160 7.04 -2.52 -9.48
N GLU A 161 6.06 -3.16 -10.12
CA GLU A 161 5.22 -2.53 -11.14
C GLU A 161 4.47 -1.33 -10.57
N LEU A 162 3.85 -1.46 -9.39
CA LEU A 162 3.15 -0.36 -8.72
C LEU A 162 4.05 0.86 -8.53
N PHE A 163 5.25 0.66 -7.98
CA PHE A 163 6.17 1.77 -7.74
C PHE A 163 6.64 2.43 -9.03
N LEU A 164 6.91 1.65 -10.09
CA LEU A 164 7.23 2.21 -11.41
C LEU A 164 6.07 3.02 -11.98
N LEU A 165 4.84 2.56 -11.82
CA LEU A 165 3.64 3.30 -12.24
C LEU A 165 3.48 4.59 -11.41
N MET A 166 3.67 4.54 -10.09
CA MET A 166 3.61 5.74 -9.26
C MET A 166 4.66 6.77 -9.72
N LEU A 167 5.92 6.36 -9.93
CA LEU A 167 6.98 7.23 -10.43
C LEU A 167 6.71 7.81 -11.81
N SER A 168 5.93 7.12 -12.64
CA SER A 168 5.67 7.52 -14.02
C SER A 168 4.45 8.42 -14.18
N TYR A 169 3.49 8.34 -13.26
CA TYR A 169 2.16 8.94 -13.42
C TYR A 169 1.76 9.92 -12.32
N TYR A 170 2.55 10.09 -11.27
CA TYR A 170 2.40 11.19 -10.32
C TYR A 170 3.50 12.22 -10.50
N ASP A 171 3.22 13.46 -10.12
CA ASP A 171 4.25 14.50 -10.07
C ASP A 171 5.33 14.15 -9.04
N LYS A 172 6.57 14.50 -9.33
CA LYS A 172 7.71 14.19 -8.47
C LYS A 172 7.59 14.84 -7.09
N ASN A 173 7.06 16.06 -7.02
CA ASN A 173 6.89 16.79 -5.76
C ASN A 173 5.78 16.14 -4.92
N ASP A 174 4.65 15.78 -5.56
CA ASP A 174 3.55 15.07 -4.89
C ASP A 174 4.03 13.75 -4.29
N LEU A 175 4.87 12.98 -5.01
CA LEU A 175 5.45 11.74 -4.51
C LEU A 175 6.47 11.99 -3.40
N ALA A 176 7.28 13.03 -3.51
CA ALA A 176 8.24 13.38 -2.48
C ALA A 176 7.52 13.73 -1.17
N GLU A 177 6.47 14.57 -1.22
CA GLU A 177 5.64 14.88 -0.05
C GLU A 177 4.92 13.64 0.50
N PHE A 178 4.45 12.76 -0.38
CA PHE A 178 3.73 11.54 -0.01
C PHE A 178 4.62 10.51 0.69
N PHE A 179 5.84 10.30 0.20
CA PHE A 179 6.78 9.32 0.76
C PHE A 179 7.66 9.87 1.87
N TYR A 180 7.66 11.19 2.08
CA TYR A 180 8.42 11.84 3.14
C TYR A 180 7.53 12.09 4.36
N PRO A 181 7.63 11.27 5.41
CA PRO A 181 6.83 11.44 6.62
C PRO A 181 7.35 12.54 7.56
#